data_cd6c59a416c52f0fb29b725d5bc343af
#
_entry.id   cd6c59a416c52f0fb29b725d5bc343af
#
_cell.length_a   1.000
_cell.length_b   1.000
_cell.length_c   1.000
_cell.angle_alpha   90.00
_cell.angle_beta   90.00
_cell.angle_gamma   90.00
#
_symmetry.space_group_name_H-M   'P 1'
#
loop_
_entity.id
_entity.type
_entity.pdbx_description
1 polymer ?
#
loop_
_entity_poly.entity_id
_entity_poly.type
_entity_poly.pdbx_seq_one_letter_code
_entity_poly.pdbx_strand_id
1 'polypeptide(L)'
;MTTELLSPAGDFEKLRAAIRYGADAVYLAGEAFGMRAASANFTNEELSEAVSYAHERGVKIYITVNILPRTKEYEALRPYLIFLESIGVDAVIVSDLGVFTLVREVAPKLAIHISTQASSVSAQACTAWHKMGASRGVLARELSMAEIREIRENTPPELELEAFVHGAMCIAYSGRCLLSNYFTGRDGNHGMCAQPCRWNYNELVITEEKRPDDRVHVIEDHGDTFVMSSRDTCMIEHVPELIEAGITSFKIEGRVKSAYYTAVVTNTYRMAIDAYLASPENYVYNPLWMRELCSVSHREYHTGFYFTPPHESANTVTAPGYIREKAYLAIAATDSDENGYATFIQRNKVIANAPMELLTPGKVGIPFVASDMTNEAGEAIESAPHPLMRFTMRSDVPVRAGDIVRAGDAETDL
;
A
#
# COMPACT_ATOMS: atom_id res chain seq x y z
N MET A 1 -1.26 -8.40 22.68
CA MET A 1 -0.85 -7.25 21.83
C MET A 1 -1.78 -7.20 20.64
N THR A 2 -2.30 -6.04 20.28
CA THR A 2 -3.09 -5.86 19.05
C THR A 2 -2.15 -5.28 17.99
N THR A 3 -2.05 -5.92 16.84
CA THR A 3 -1.28 -5.41 15.68
C THR A 3 -2.25 -4.73 14.73
N GLU A 4 -2.02 -3.45 14.46
CA GLU A 4 -2.80 -2.65 13.52
C GLU A 4 -2.36 -2.95 12.08
N LEU A 5 -3.31 -3.18 11.18
CA LEU A 5 -3.07 -3.23 9.75
C LEU A 5 -3.45 -1.89 9.10
N LEU A 6 -2.45 -1.15 8.64
CA LEU A 6 -2.59 0.18 8.06
C LEU A 6 -2.53 0.12 6.54
N SER A 7 -3.67 0.35 5.89
CA SER A 7 -3.81 0.25 4.44
C SER A 7 -3.82 1.62 3.75
N PRO A 8 -3.39 1.70 2.48
CA PRO A 8 -3.42 2.93 1.70
C PRO A 8 -4.78 3.18 1.05
N ALA A 9 -5.19 4.46 0.93
CA ALA A 9 -6.23 4.85 0.00
C ALA A 9 -5.86 6.16 -0.72
N GLY A 10 -6.00 6.17 -2.05
CA GLY A 10 -5.81 7.36 -2.88
C GLY A 10 -7.13 7.94 -3.38
N ASP A 11 -8.24 7.23 -3.17
CA ASP A 11 -9.61 7.63 -3.51
C ASP A 11 -10.62 6.81 -2.69
N PHE A 12 -11.90 7.14 -2.83
CA PHE A 12 -13.00 6.49 -2.10
C PHE A 12 -13.19 5.00 -2.44
N GLU A 13 -12.92 4.57 -3.67
CA GLU A 13 -13.02 3.15 -4.05
C GLU A 13 -11.99 2.32 -3.26
N LYS A 14 -10.75 2.84 -3.15
CA LYS A 14 -9.68 2.21 -2.37
C LYS A 14 -9.95 2.25 -0.87
N LEU A 15 -10.53 3.35 -0.36
CA LEU A 15 -10.93 3.46 1.05
C LEU A 15 -11.95 2.36 1.41
N ARG A 16 -13.00 2.21 0.58
CA ARG A 16 -14.01 1.17 0.77
C ARG A 16 -13.41 -0.23 0.69
N ALA A 17 -12.51 -0.46 -0.25
CA ALA A 17 -11.79 -1.73 -0.37
C ALA A 17 -10.92 -2.02 0.87
N ALA A 18 -10.10 -1.06 1.33
CA ALA A 18 -9.27 -1.22 2.52
C ALA A 18 -10.11 -1.62 3.75
N ILE A 19 -11.18 -0.86 4.02
CA ILE A 19 -12.07 -1.09 5.17
C ILE A 19 -12.77 -2.46 5.06
N ARG A 20 -13.34 -2.77 3.89
CA ARG A 20 -14.05 -4.03 3.66
C ARG A 20 -13.14 -5.25 3.87
N TYR A 21 -11.89 -5.17 3.44
CA TYR A 21 -10.95 -6.28 3.47
C TYR A 21 -10.07 -6.32 4.74
N GLY A 22 -10.44 -5.56 5.79
CA GLY A 22 -9.95 -5.76 7.15
C GLY A 22 -8.82 -4.84 7.59
N ALA A 23 -8.71 -3.64 7.04
CA ALA A 23 -7.84 -2.61 7.60
C ALA A 23 -8.36 -2.11 8.95
N ASP A 24 -7.48 -1.99 9.94
CA ASP A 24 -7.77 -1.35 11.24
C ASP A 24 -7.65 0.18 11.14
N ALA A 25 -6.80 0.64 10.22
CA ALA A 25 -6.62 2.05 9.91
C ALA A 25 -6.32 2.25 8.42
N VAL A 26 -6.67 3.43 7.89
CA VAL A 26 -6.37 3.80 6.51
C VAL A 26 -5.63 5.14 6.48
N TYR A 27 -4.53 5.20 5.71
CA TYR A 27 -3.86 6.47 5.48
C TYR A 27 -4.14 7.01 4.08
N LEU A 28 -4.48 8.29 4.03
CA LEU A 28 -4.81 9.02 2.81
C LEU A 28 -4.15 10.41 2.80
N ALA A 29 -4.37 11.15 1.74
CA ALA A 29 -3.90 12.53 1.61
C ALA A 29 -5.00 13.42 1.06
N GLY A 30 -5.04 14.65 1.54
CA GLY A 30 -5.72 15.73 0.84
C GLY A 30 -4.96 16.18 -0.42
N GLU A 31 -5.56 17.08 -1.18
CA GLU A 31 -4.96 17.66 -2.39
C GLU A 31 -3.66 18.41 -2.11
N ALA A 32 -3.47 18.90 -0.88
CA ALA A 32 -2.29 19.66 -0.44
C ALA A 32 -1.47 18.90 0.62
N PHE A 33 -0.17 19.24 0.71
CA PHE A 33 0.78 18.85 1.76
C PHE A 33 1.09 17.36 1.89
N GLY A 34 0.51 16.49 1.03
CA GLY A 34 0.80 15.06 0.99
C GLY A 34 1.83 14.69 -0.08
N MET A 35 2.69 13.71 0.20
CA MET A 35 3.49 13.05 -0.84
C MET A 35 2.60 12.29 -1.81
N ARG A 36 2.95 12.21 -3.09
CA ARG A 36 2.17 11.61 -4.18
C ARG A 36 1.06 12.52 -4.74
N ALA A 37 1.42 13.74 -5.12
CA ALA A 37 0.52 14.68 -5.80
C ALA A 37 -0.10 14.13 -7.11
N ALA A 38 0.53 13.12 -7.73
CA ALA A 38 -0.02 12.41 -8.90
C ALA A 38 -1.13 11.39 -8.57
N SER A 39 -1.41 11.15 -7.30
CA SER A 39 -2.58 10.39 -6.83
C SER A 39 -3.84 11.27 -6.95
N ALA A 40 -5.03 10.66 -7.04
CA ALA A 40 -6.29 11.39 -7.10
C ALA A 40 -6.47 12.32 -5.87
N ASN A 41 -5.99 11.90 -4.68
CA ASN A 41 -6.12 12.60 -3.40
C ASN A 41 -7.57 13.04 -3.09
N PHE A 42 -7.85 13.42 -1.86
CA PHE A 42 -9.20 13.74 -1.40
C PHE A 42 -9.38 15.26 -1.30
N THR A 43 -10.51 15.78 -1.77
CA THR A 43 -10.94 17.15 -1.44
C THR A 43 -11.26 17.26 0.05
N ASN A 44 -11.44 18.47 0.57
CA ASN A 44 -11.84 18.66 1.98
C ASN A 44 -13.19 18.03 2.31
N GLU A 45 -14.14 18.10 1.37
CA GLU A 45 -15.46 17.48 1.48
C GLU A 45 -15.33 15.96 1.52
N GLU A 46 -14.55 15.37 0.62
CA GLU A 46 -14.27 13.94 0.58
C GLU A 46 -13.51 13.46 1.82
N LEU A 47 -12.59 14.28 2.40
CA LEU A 47 -11.93 13.96 3.67
C LEU A 47 -12.94 13.85 4.80
N SER A 48 -13.90 14.79 4.89
CA SER A 48 -14.95 14.76 5.92
C SER A 48 -15.83 13.52 5.78
N GLU A 49 -16.23 13.18 4.55
CA GLU A 49 -16.99 11.96 4.26
C GLU A 49 -16.18 10.70 4.57
N ALA A 50 -14.88 10.67 4.21
CA ALA A 50 -13.99 9.54 4.46
C ALA A 50 -13.82 9.24 5.95
N VAL A 51 -13.63 10.28 6.78
CA VAL A 51 -13.54 10.15 8.24
C VAL A 51 -14.83 9.57 8.80
N SER A 52 -15.98 10.14 8.44
CA SER A 52 -17.30 9.65 8.90
C SER A 52 -17.53 8.20 8.49
N TYR A 53 -17.28 7.87 7.20
CA TYR A 53 -17.45 6.53 6.66
C TYR A 53 -16.58 5.48 7.38
N ALA A 54 -15.33 5.83 7.69
CA ALA A 54 -14.40 4.94 8.37
C ALA A 54 -14.77 4.76 9.86
N HIS A 55 -15.08 5.84 10.57
CA HIS A 55 -15.45 5.82 11.98
C HIS A 55 -16.73 5.04 12.25
N GLU A 56 -17.75 5.14 11.38
CA GLU A 56 -18.96 4.31 11.46
C GLU A 56 -18.66 2.80 11.42
N ARG A 57 -17.45 2.42 10.92
CA ARG A 57 -16.99 1.03 10.78
C ARG A 57 -15.86 0.68 11.75
N GLY A 58 -15.56 1.58 12.69
CA GLY A 58 -14.51 1.39 13.70
C GLY A 58 -13.08 1.47 13.16
N VAL A 59 -12.88 2.06 11.97
CA VAL A 59 -11.57 2.18 11.31
C VAL A 59 -11.03 3.59 11.46
N LYS A 60 -9.75 3.73 11.79
CA LYS A 60 -9.07 5.03 11.97
C LYS A 60 -8.62 5.63 10.65
N ILE A 61 -8.54 6.96 10.59
CA ILE A 61 -8.03 7.72 9.45
C ILE A 61 -6.79 8.52 9.83
N TYR A 62 -5.71 8.31 9.06
CA TYR A 62 -4.46 9.04 9.20
C TYR A 62 -4.18 9.86 7.94
N ILE A 63 -3.92 11.16 8.09
CA ILE A 63 -3.68 12.05 6.96
C ILE A 63 -2.18 12.33 6.81
N THR A 64 -1.66 12.12 5.59
CA THR A 64 -0.26 12.46 5.30
C THR A 64 -0.09 13.97 5.12
N VAL A 65 0.75 14.57 5.97
CA VAL A 65 1.21 15.97 5.88
C VAL A 65 2.73 15.92 5.90
N ASN A 66 3.31 15.17 4.97
CA ASN A 66 4.68 14.69 5.06
C ASN A 66 5.60 15.17 3.93
N ILE A 67 5.23 16.27 3.24
CA ILE A 67 6.16 17.01 2.39
C ILE A 67 7.18 17.79 3.23
N LEU A 68 8.22 18.33 2.60
CA LEU A 68 9.12 19.34 3.17
C LEU A 68 8.66 20.72 2.71
N PRO A 69 7.76 21.42 3.44
CA PRO A 69 7.16 22.65 3.00
C PRO A 69 8.17 23.80 2.99
N ARG A 70 8.00 24.72 2.05
CA ARG A 70 8.75 25.99 2.02
C ARG A 70 8.08 27.01 2.96
N THR A 71 8.83 28.00 3.42
CA THR A 71 8.36 28.98 4.42
C THR A 71 6.99 29.59 4.08
N LYS A 72 6.74 29.91 2.80
CA LYS A 72 5.47 30.51 2.37
C LYS A 72 4.27 29.56 2.46
N GLU A 73 4.48 28.26 2.50
CA GLU A 73 3.41 27.27 2.50
C GLU A 73 2.80 27.08 3.90
N TYR A 74 3.50 27.54 4.96
CA TYR A 74 3.00 27.47 6.33
C TYR A 74 1.75 28.32 6.57
N GLU A 75 1.53 29.39 5.79
CA GLU A 75 0.30 30.19 5.85
C GLU A 75 -0.95 29.37 5.49
N ALA A 76 -0.83 28.53 4.44
CA ALA A 76 -1.94 27.65 4.02
C ALA A 76 -2.01 26.36 4.85
N LEU A 77 -0.90 25.91 5.42
CA LEU A 77 -0.85 24.70 6.24
C LEU A 77 -1.61 24.88 7.59
N ARG A 78 -1.55 26.06 8.20
CA ARG A 78 -2.22 26.34 9.48
C ARG A 78 -3.74 26.09 9.43
N PRO A 79 -4.54 26.71 8.56
CA PRO A 79 -5.97 26.43 8.47
C PRO A 79 -6.29 24.98 8.07
N TYR A 80 -5.43 24.34 7.28
CA TYR A 80 -5.60 22.96 6.91
C TYR A 80 -5.49 22.01 8.12
N LEU A 81 -4.53 22.21 9.01
CA LEU A 81 -4.39 21.41 10.24
C LEU A 81 -5.57 21.60 11.19
N ILE A 82 -6.06 22.84 11.34
CA ILE A 82 -7.27 23.13 12.13
C ILE A 82 -8.49 22.42 11.52
N PHE A 83 -8.62 22.43 10.19
CA PHE A 83 -9.67 21.70 9.51
C PHE A 83 -9.59 20.19 9.77
N LEU A 84 -8.41 19.56 9.65
CA LEU A 84 -8.24 18.12 9.93
C LEU A 84 -8.65 17.75 11.36
N GLU A 85 -8.28 18.57 12.34
CA GLU A 85 -8.74 18.35 13.72
C GLU A 85 -10.26 18.49 13.84
N SER A 86 -10.86 19.47 13.16
CA SER A 86 -12.30 19.75 13.26
C SER A 86 -13.19 18.64 12.69
N ILE A 87 -12.71 17.91 11.68
CA ILE A 87 -13.43 16.76 11.08
C ILE A 87 -13.13 15.43 11.80
N GLY A 88 -12.29 15.45 12.84
CA GLY A 88 -12.04 14.28 13.69
C GLY A 88 -11.01 13.29 13.13
N VAL A 89 -10.05 13.74 12.34
CA VAL A 89 -8.91 12.89 11.90
C VAL A 89 -8.18 12.34 13.12
N ASP A 90 -7.84 11.06 13.13
CA ASP A 90 -7.20 10.40 14.28
C ASP A 90 -5.73 10.78 14.43
N ALA A 91 -4.99 10.88 13.32
CA ALA A 91 -3.58 11.29 13.34
C ALA A 91 -3.14 11.95 12.04
N VAL A 92 -2.07 12.75 12.14
CA VAL A 92 -1.32 13.25 10.98
C VAL A 92 0.06 12.60 10.91
N ILE A 93 0.48 12.24 9.70
CA ILE A 93 1.79 11.65 9.43
C ILE A 93 2.71 12.77 8.93
N VAL A 94 3.71 13.15 9.70
CA VAL A 94 4.58 14.29 9.42
C VAL A 94 6.06 13.91 9.35
N SER A 95 6.87 14.65 8.59
CA SER A 95 8.31 14.43 8.48
C SER A 95 9.14 15.66 8.83
N ASP A 96 8.55 16.84 8.76
CA ASP A 96 9.21 18.12 9.00
C ASP A 96 9.00 18.61 10.43
N LEU A 97 10.07 19.08 11.08
CA LEU A 97 10.02 19.55 12.46
C LEU A 97 9.14 20.80 12.62
N GLY A 98 9.15 21.70 11.63
CA GLY A 98 8.30 22.90 11.64
C GLY A 98 6.83 22.52 11.54
N VAL A 99 6.47 21.54 10.67
CA VAL A 99 5.10 21.01 10.59
C VAL A 99 4.71 20.36 11.92
N PHE A 100 5.59 19.56 12.51
CA PHE A 100 5.37 18.96 13.83
C PHE A 100 5.02 20.01 14.89
N THR A 101 5.84 21.07 14.98
CA THR A 101 5.64 22.17 15.93
C THR A 101 4.31 22.90 15.67
N LEU A 102 3.98 23.14 14.40
CA LEU A 102 2.73 23.80 14.04
C LEU A 102 1.51 22.95 14.41
N VAL A 103 1.53 21.61 14.19
CA VAL A 103 0.45 20.73 14.63
C VAL A 103 0.21 20.87 16.13
N ARG A 104 1.28 20.84 16.93
CA ARG A 104 1.20 20.98 18.39
C ARG A 104 0.59 22.32 18.82
N GLU A 105 0.84 23.38 18.05
CA GLU A 105 0.34 24.73 18.32
C GLU A 105 -1.15 24.88 17.97
N VAL A 106 -1.57 24.41 16.77
CA VAL A 106 -2.89 24.78 16.20
C VAL A 106 -3.91 23.67 16.19
N ALA A 107 -3.47 22.41 16.33
CA ALA A 107 -4.31 21.21 16.31
C ALA A 107 -3.83 20.19 17.37
N PRO A 108 -3.81 20.56 18.66
CA PRO A 108 -3.19 19.76 19.73
C PRO A 108 -3.88 18.43 20.03
N LYS A 109 -5.10 18.21 19.54
CA LYS A 109 -5.83 16.93 19.69
C LYS A 109 -5.43 15.89 18.65
N LEU A 110 -4.85 16.31 17.51
CA LEU A 110 -4.35 15.37 16.53
C LEU A 110 -3.17 14.60 17.09
N ALA A 111 -3.23 13.27 17.01
CA ALA A 111 -2.05 12.45 17.23
C ALA A 111 -1.03 12.67 16.11
N ILE A 112 0.26 12.57 16.44
CA ILE A 112 1.35 12.79 15.48
C ILE A 112 2.13 11.50 15.29
N HIS A 113 2.13 11.00 14.06
CA HIS A 113 2.96 9.89 13.61
C HIS A 113 4.14 10.43 12.79
N ILE A 114 5.37 10.06 13.18
CA ILE A 114 6.56 10.49 12.47
C ILE A 114 6.73 9.65 11.22
N SER A 115 6.72 10.28 10.05
CA SER A 115 6.87 9.62 8.75
C SER A 115 8.22 8.92 8.61
N THR A 116 8.27 7.82 7.85
CA THR A 116 9.53 7.19 7.40
C THR A 116 10.49 8.19 6.71
N GLN A 117 9.97 9.29 6.18
CA GLN A 117 10.76 10.35 5.53
C GLN A 117 11.59 11.19 6.52
N ALA A 118 11.30 11.11 7.81
CA ALA A 118 12.18 11.63 8.85
C ALA A 118 13.42 10.75 9.06
N SER A 119 13.47 9.57 8.41
CA SER A 119 14.58 8.61 8.46
C SER A 119 14.95 8.20 9.90
N SER A 120 13.95 7.79 10.69
CA SER A 120 14.17 7.30 12.06
C SER A 120 14.83 5.92 12.03
N VAL A 121 16.12 5.89 12.38
CA VAL A 121 16.97 4.68 12.32
C VAL A 121 17.56 4.30 13.68
N SER A 122 17.17 4.95 14.77
CA SER A 122 17.71 4.69 16.10
C SER A 122 16.69 4.91 17.20
N ALA A 123 16.88 4.21 18.32
CA ALA A 123 16.07 4.41 19.53
C ALA A 123 16.13 5.85 20.06
N GLN A 124 17.30 6.50 19.91
CA GLN A 124 17.50 7.89 20.32
C GLN A 124 16.63 8.84 19.53
N ALA A 125 16.57 8.69 18.19
CA ALA A 125 15.73 9.50 17.34
C ALA A 125 14.23 9.27 17.64
N CYS A 126 13.82 8.01 17.75
CA CYS A 126 12.43 7.64 18.10
C CYS A 126 12.02 8.21 19.48
N THR A 127 12.89 8.07 20.49
CA THR A 127 12.65 8.62 21.84
C THR A 127 12.61 10.15 21.85
N ALA A 128 13.44 10.83 21.04
CA ALA A 128 13.40 12.29 20.92
C ALA A 128 12.05 12.76 20.36
N TRP A 129 11.57 12.14 19.29
CA TRP A 129 10.25 12.43 18.73
C TRP A 129 9.12 12.19 19.75
N HIS A 130 9.20 11.08 20.49
CA HIS A 130 8.22 10.78 21.53
C HIS A 130 8.22 11.83 22.64
N LYS A 131 9.40 12.25 23.13
CA LYS A 131 9.51 13.32 24.14
C LYS A 131 8.94 14.65 23.67
N MET A 132 8.97 14.94 22.38
CA MET A 132 8.33 16.12 21.80
C MET A 132 6.81 15.96 21.65
N GLY A 133 6.27 14.74 21.78
CA GLY A 133 4.84 14.47 21.77
C GLY A 133 4.34 13.62 20.58
N ALA A 134 5.23 12.96 19.83
CA ALA A 134 4.83 11.96 18.84
C ALA A 134 4.31 10.70 19.54
N SER A 135 3.21 10.13 19.03
CA SER A 135 2.64 8.87 19.53
C SER A 135 3.19 7.65 18.80
N ARG A 136 3.67 7.81 17.55
CA ARG A 136 4.16 6.72 16.71
C ARG A 136 5.36 7.14 15.88
N GLY A 137 6.33 6.23 15.73
CA GLY A 137 7.44 6.35 14.79
C GLY A 137 7.34 5.35 13.65
N VAL A 138 7.23 5.84 12.41
CA VAL A 138 7.36 4.99 11.22
C VAL A 138 8.84 4.81 10.93
N LEU A 139 9.35 3.61 11.11
CA LEU A 139 10.75 3.30 10.97
C LEU A 139 11.24 3.47 9.51
N ALA A 140 12.51 3.77 9.36
CA ALA A 140 13.16 3.73 8.05
C ALA A 140 13.18 2.28 7.51
N ARG A 141 13.11 2.14 6.18
CA ARG A 141 13.00 0.83 5.52
C ARG A 141 14.35 0.14 5.30
N GLU A 142 15.41 0.82 5.66
CA GLU A 142 16.80 0.38 5.57
C GLU A 142 17.28 -0.41 6.81
N LEU A 143 16.42 -0.54 7.83
CA LEU A 143 16.70 -1.25 9.07
C LEU A 143 16.54 -2.77 8.91
N SER A 144 17.48 -3.49 9.54
CA SER A 144 17.36 -4.93 9.74
C SER A 144 16.43 -5.30 10.90
N MET A 145 15.98 -6.55 10.95
CA MET A 145 15.17 -7.07 12.07
C MET A 145 15.90 -6.97 13.41
N ALA A 146 17.22 -7.10 13.41
CA ALA A 146 18.03 -6.97 14.63
C ALA A 146 18.00 -5.51 15.16
N GLU A 147 18.19 -4.53 14.27
CA GLU A 147 18.13 -3.10 14.63
C GLU A 147 16.72 -2.69 15.08
N ILE A 148 15.67 -3.24 14.49
CA ILE A 148 14.28 -2.99 14.90
C ILE A 148 14.04 -3.49 16.34
N ARG A 149 14.50 -4.70 16.68
CA ARG A 149 14.43 -5.22 18.05
C ARG A 149 15.20 -4.33 19.03
N GLU A 150 16.41 -3.93 18.66
CA GLU A 150 17.22 -3.01 19.49
C GLU A 150 16.52 -1.67 19.70
N ILE A 151 15.89 -1.11 18.66
CA ILE A 151 15.09 0.12 18.78
C ILE A 151 13.93 -0.10 19.75
N ARG A 152 13.18 -1.21 19.62
CA ARG A 152 12.06 -1.50 20.52
C ARG A 152 12.49 -1.65 21.98
N GLU A 153 13.56 -2.34 22.23
CA GLU A 153 14.11 -2.57 23.59
C GLU A 153 14.56 -1.27 24.27
N ASN A 154 14.99 -0.28 23.48
CA ASN A 154 15.56 0.99 23.96
C ASN A 154 14.62 2.20 23.76
N THR A 155 13.33 1.97 23.44
CA THR A 155 12.32 3.03 23.33
C THR A 155 11.24 2.88 24.40
N PRO A 156 10.56 3.97 24.81
CA PRO A 156 9.40 3.88 25.72
C PRO A 156 8.34 2.91 25.18
N PRO A 157 7.74 2.06 26.03
CA PRO A 157 6.72 1.11 25.60
C PRO A 157 5.45 1.80 25.06
N GLU A 158 5.17 3.03 25.47
CA GLU A 158 4.05 3.85 25.00
C GLU A 158 4.24 4.36 23.56
N LEU A 159 5.49 4.41 23.07
CA LEU A 159 5.75 4.78 21.69
C LEU A 159 5.40 3.61 20.76
N GLU A 160 4.43 3.81 19.90
CA GLU A 160 4.12 2.85 18.85
C GLU A 160 5.20 2.84 17.75
N LEU A 161 5.57 1.66 17.28
CA LEU A 161 6.47 1.48 16.14
C LEU A 161 5.71 0.92 14.94
N GLU A 162 5.86 1.57 13.80
CA GLU A 162 5.25 1.21 12.53
C GLU A 162 6.32 0.83 11.51
N ALA A 163 6.11 -0.23 10.75
CA ALA A 163 7.01 -0.65 9.70
C ALA A 163 6.27 -0.94 8.39
N PHE A 164 6.91 -0.66 7.24
CA PHE A 164 6.37 -1.07 5.95
C PHE A 164 6.55 -2.56 5.75
N VAL A 165 5.44 -3.27 5.51
CA VAL A 165 5.45 -4.73 5.33
C VAL A 165 5.24 -5.13 3.87
N HIS A 166 4.70 -4.24 3.01
CA HIS A 166 4.39 -4.57 1.63
C HIS A 166 4.44 -3.36 0.70
N GLY A 167 4.84 -3.61 -0.55
CA GLY A 167 4.72 -2.68 -1.67
C GLY A 167 6.01 -2.01 -2.09
N ALA A 168 5.89 -0.97 -2.91
CA ALA A 168 7.00 -0.34 -3.60
C ALA A 168 8.02 0.30 -2.67
N MET A 169 9.30 0.00 -2.88
CA MET A 169 10.43 0.58 -2.17
C MET A 169 11.14 1.66 -3.01
N CYS A 170 11.76 2.66 -2.38
CA CYS A 170 12.65 3.62 -3.02
C CYS A 170 14.07 3.07 -3.10
N ILE A 171 14.84 3.53 -4.12
CA ILE A 171 16.26 3.21 -4.24
C ILE A 171 17.13 3.94 -3.21
N ALA A 172 16.66 5.05 -2.68
CA ALA A 172 17.32 5.87 -1.67
C ALA A 172 16.44 5.99 -0.42
N TYR A 173 17.03 6.47 0.68
CA TYR A 173 16.26 6.83 1.86
C TYR A 173 15.06 7.70 1.50
N SER A 174 13.90 7.39 2.05
CA SER A 174 12.67 8.12 1.79
C SER A 174 12.84 9.60 2.20
N GLY A 175 12.46 10.53 1.32
CA GLY A 175 12.61 11.97 1.57
C GLY A 175 14.03 12.52 1.43
N ARG A 176 14.98 11.76 0.86
CA ARG A 176 16.39 12.16 0.68
C ARG A 176 16.90 12.07 -0.75
N CYS A 177 16.03 11.79 -1.72
CA CYS A 177 16.40 11.57 -3.11
C CYS A 177 16.26 12.86 -3.93
N LEU A 178 17.29 13.19 -4.72
CA LEU A 178 17.31 14.33 -5.63
C LEU A 178 17.16 13.96 -7.11
N LEU A 179 17.12 12.67 -7.45
CA LEU A 179 17.09 12.21 -8.86
C LEU A 179 15.95 12.83 -9.67
N SER A 180 14.74 12.87 -9.10
CA SER A 180 13.58 13.44 -9.79
C SER A 180 13.75 14.93 -10.06
N ASN A 181 14.25 15.68 -9.08
CA ASN A 181 14.53 17.11 -9.24
C ASN A 181 15.61 17.33 -10.32
N TYR A 182 16.70 16.57 -10.26
CA TYR A 182 17.81 16.69 -11.21
C TYR A 182 17.39 16.41 -12.67
N PHE A 183 16.65 15.30 -12.90
CA PHE A 183 16.26 14.93 -14.25
C PHE A 183 15.07 15.70 -14.83
N THR A 184 14.16 16.21 -14.00
CA THR A 184 12.86 16.73 -14.47
C THR A 184 12.45 18.07 -13.87
N GLY A 185 13.22 18.63 -12.93
CA GLY A 185 12.81 19.78 -12.14
C GLY A 185 11.67 19.49 -11.14
N ARG A 186 11.15 18.25 -11.07
CA ARG A 186 10.07 17.85 -10.16
C ARG A 186 10.65 17.38 -8.84
N ASP A 187 10.34 18.11 -7.75
CA ASP A 187 10.87 17.78 -6.42
C ASP A 187 10.17 16.56 -5.82
N GLY A 188 10.91 15.44 -5.76
CA GLY A 188 10.44 14.20 -5.17
C GLY A 188 10.17 14.31 -3.67
N ASN A 189 10.84 15.21 -2.97
CA ASN A 189 10.65 15.43 -1.53
C ASN A 189 9.50 16.39 -1.23
N HIS A 190 8.91 16.98 -2.29
CA HIS A 190 7.73 17.82 -2.26
C HIS A 190 6.52 17.14 -2.95
N GLY A 191 6.47 15.83 -3.02
CA GLY A 191 5.35 15.05 -3.56
C GLY A 191 5.34 14.84 -5.08
N MET A 192 6.25 15.46 -5.85
CA MET A 192 6.22 15.46 -7.32
C MET A 192 7.19 14.46 -7.97
N CYS A 193 7.53 13.36 -7.29
CA CYS A 193 8.49 12.40 -7.81
C CYS A 193 8.07 11.81 -9.17
N ALA A 194 8.91 11.99 -10.20
CA ALA A 194 8.73 11.43 -11.54
C ALA A 194 9.20 9.95 -11.65
N GLN A 195 9.79 9.41 -10.58
CA GLN A 195 10.31 8.04 -10.49
C GLN A 195 11.41 7.72 -11.54
N PRO A 196 12.43 8.58 -11.76
CA PRO A 196 13.44 8.33 -12.78
C PRO A 196 14.27 7.07 -12.53
N CYS A 197 14.38 6.61 -11.29
CA CYS A 197 15.01 5.33 -10.96
C CYS A 197 14.28 4.10 -11.54
N ARG A 198 13.09 4.30 -12.13
CA ARG A 198 12.25 3.23 -12.74
C ARG A 198 12.03 3.43 -14.24
N TRP A 199 12.68 4.45 -14.84
CA TRP A 199 12.59 4.67 -16.27
C TRP A 199 13.42 3.64 -17.02
N ASN A 200 13.01 3.37 -18.24
CA ASN A 200 13.80 2.61 -19.19
C ASN A 200 14.95 3.50 -19.69
N TYR A 201 16.16 2.98 -19.66
CA TYR A 201 17.35 3.66 -20.15
C TYR A 201 17.96 2.79 -21.26
N ASN A 202 18.25 3.40 -22.41
CA ASN A 202 19.01 2.76 -23.46
C ASN A 202 20.50 2.83 -23.09
N GLU A 203 21.16 1.72 -23.06
CA GLU A 203 22.56 1.45 -22.78
C GLU A 203 23.28 2.48 -21.87
N LEU A 204 23.56 2.11 -20.63
CA LEU A 204 24.41 2.85 -19.72
C LEU A 204 25.50 1.91 -19.17
N VAL A 205 26.76 2.16 -19.54
CA VAL A 205 27.93 1.51 -18.91
C VAL A 205 28.48 2.46 -17.86
N ILE A 206 28.33 2.12 -16.57
CA ILE A 206 28.97 2.86 -15.48
C ILE A 206 30.28 2.15 -15.15
N THR A 207 31.39 2.84 -15.35
CA THR A 207 32.72 2.41 -14.89
C THR A 207 33.27 3.43 -13.90
N GLU A 208 33.84 2.96 -12.79
CA GLU A 208 34.53 3.80 -11.83
C GLU A 208 36.01 3.89 -12.23
N GLU A 209 36.59 5.11 -12.24
CA GLU A 209 37.96 5.35 -12.72
C GLU A 209 39.03 4.50 -12.01
N LYS A 210 38.86 4.22 -10.73
CA LYS A 210 39.78 3.40 -9.91
C LYS A 210 39.48 1.90 -10.00
N ARG A 211 38.36 1.51 -10.58
CA ARG A 211 37.91 0.13 -10.78
C ARG A 211 37.36 -0.09 -12.18
N PRO A 212 38.17 0.14 -13.22
CA PRO A 212 37.72 0.13 -14.62
C PRO A 212 37.21 -1.24 -15.09
N ASP A 213 37.57 -2.31 -14.37
CA ASP A 213 37.15 -3.68 -14.67
C ASP A 213 35.86 -4.08 -13.96
N ASP A 214 35.46 -3.34 -12.92
CA ASP A 214 34.16 -3.48 -12.24
C ASP A 214 33.08 -2.75 -13.04
N ARG A 215 32.61 -3.42 -14.09
CA ARG A 215 31.47 -2.92 -14.86
C ARG A 215 30.20 -3.18 -14.10
N VAL A 216 29.53 -2.14 -13.66
CA VAL A 216 28.13 -2.25 -13.22
C VAL A 216 27.30 -2.48 -14.49
N HIS A 217 27.03 -3.75 -14.76
CA HIS A 217 26.19 -4.13 -15.88
C HIS A 217 24.76 -3.64 -15.61
N VAL A 218 24.33 -2.76 -16.47
CA VAL A 218 22.94 -2.41 -16.60
C VAL A 218 22.31 -3.54 -17.41
N ILE A 219 21.40 -4.29 -16.81
CA ILE A 219 20.77 -5.44 -17.46
C ILE A 219 19.88 -4.91 -18.56
N GLU A 220 20.21 -5.26 -19.82
CA GLU A 220 19.36 -5.07 -20.98
C GLU A 220 18.57 -6.36 -21.22
N ASP A 221 17.23 -6.27 -21.18
CA ASP A 221 16.35 -7.34 -21.59
C ASP A 221 15.31 -6.79 -22.56
N HIS A 222 15.24 -7.38 -23.76
CA HIS A 222 14.33 -6.97 -24.84
C HIS A 222 14.31 -5.47 -25.18
N GLY A 223 15.43 -4.75 -25.02
CA GLY A 223 15.57 -3.33 -25.35
C GLY A 223 15.23 -2.36 -24.21
N ASP A 224 14.96 -2.87 -23.01
CA ASP A 224 14.73 -2.07 -21.80
C ASP A 224 15.86 -2.22 -20.80
N THR A 225 16.37 -1.09 -20.31
CA THR A 225 17.49 -1.03 -19.37
C THR A 225 17.07 -0.46 -18.02
N PHE A 226 17.19 -1.24 -16.93
CA PHE A 226 16.80 -0.83 -15.57
C PHE A 226 18.03 -0.67 -14.68
N VAL A 227 18.41 0.57 -14.38
CA VAL A 227 19.63 0.86 -13.60
C VAL A 227 19.40 0.83 -12.10
N MET A 228 18.21 1.24 -11.62
CA MET A 228 17.97 1.50 -10.19
C MET A 228 16.57 1.12 -9.73
N SER A 229 15.87 0.23 -10.43
CA SER A 229 14.54 -0.17 -10.01
C SER A 229 14.61 -1.12 -8.82
N SER A 230 14.10 -0.70 -7.66
CA SER A 230 14.05 -1.55 -6.47
C SER A 230 12.92 -2.58 -6.57
N ARG A 231 13.15 -3.76 -5.98
CA ARG A 231 12.12 -4.79 -5.74
C ARG A 231 11.02 -4.24 -4.83
N ASP A 232 9.85 -4.85 -4.91
CA ASP A 232 8.76 -4.55 -3.99
C ASP A 232 8.96 -5.34 -2.68
N THR A 233 8.73 -4.68 -1.54
CA THR A 233 8.78 -5.34 -0.24
C THR A 233 7.61 -6.30 -0.08
N CYS A 234 7.86 -7.50 0.47
CA CYS A 234 6.83 -8.44 0.89
C CYS A 234 7.30 -9.21 2.14
N MET A 235 6.62 -9.01 3.25
CA MET A 235 6.93 -9.61 4.54
C MET A 235 5.88 -10.61 5.01
N ILE A 236 5.08 -11.15 4.09
CA ILE A 236 3.95 -12.02 4.43
C ILE A 236 4.36 -13.32 5.15
N GLU A 237 5.55 -13.84 4.85
CA GLU A 237 6.09 -15.04 5.50
C GLU A 237 6.64 -14.74 6.91
N HIS A 238 6.88 -13.45 7.22
CA HIS A 238 7.57 -12.96 8.42
C HIS A 238 6.66 -12.14 9.35
N VAL A 239 5.35 -12.35 9.27
CA VAL A 239 4.37 -11.70 10.16
C VAL A 239 4.67 -11.98 11.64
N PRO A 240 4.99 -13.22 12.06
CA PRO A 240 5.37 -13.51 13.45
C PRO A 240 6.57 -12.68 13.92
N GLU A 241 7.67 -12.71 13.15
CA GLU A 241 8.91 -12.05 13.53
C GLU A 241 8.76 -10.54 13.70
N LEU A 242 7.89 -9.90 12.88
CA LEU A 242 7.58 -8.48 13.00
C LEU A 242 6.77 -8.17 14.28
N ILE A 243 5.78 -9.00 14.60
CA ILE A 243 4.97 -8.86 15.82
C ILE A 243 5.85 -9.07 17.05
N GLU A 244 6.69 -10.12 17.06
CA GLU A 244 7.62 -10.42 18.14
C GLU A 244 8.71 -9.35 18.31
N ALA A 245 9.12 -8.69 17.22
CA ALA A 245 10.01 -7.53 17.28
C ALA A 245 9.35 -6.27 17.86
N GLY A 246 8.04 -6.33 18.18
CA GLY A 246 7.30 -5.24 18.81
C GLY A 246 6.81 -4.17 17.84
N ILE A 247 6.67 -4.48 16.55
CA ILE A 247 6.00 -3.62 15.58
C ILE A 247 4.50 -3.66 15.85
N THR A 248 3.91 -2.50 16.15
CA THR A 248 2.50 -2.35 16.52
C THR A 248 1.61 -2.00 15.34
N SER A 249 2.17 -1.50 14.24
CA SER A 249 1.42 -1.15 13.02
C SER A 249 2.15 -1.64 11.76
N PHE A 250 1.44 -2.41 10.94
CA PHE A 250 1.90 -2.97 9.67
C PHE A 250 1.38 -2.12 8.52
N LYS A 251 2.28 -1.40 7.88
CA LYS A 251 1.94 -0.46 6.81
C LYS A 251 2.12 -1.05 5.42
N ILE A 252 1.06 -0.96 4.63
CA ILE A 252 1.06 -1.31 3.21
C ILE A 252 1.34 -0.04 2.38
N GLU A 253 2.33 -0.06 1.48
CA GLU A 253 2.51 0.99 0.47
C GLU A 253 1.67 0.69 -0.76
N GLY A 254 0.95 1.69 -1.29
CA GLY A 254 0.13 1.47 -2.47
C GLY A 254 -0.92 2.52 -2.80
N ARG A 255 -0.83 3.76 -2.31
CA ARG A 255 -1.85 4.80 -2.59
C ARG A 255 -2.16 5.01 -4.07
N VAL A 256 -1.18 4.83 -4.96
CA VAL A 256 -1.33 4.96 -6.42
C VAL A 256 -1.75 3.66 -7.10
N LYS A 257 -1.84 2.56 -6.37
CA LYS A 257 -2.27 1.26 -6.88
C LYS A 257 -3.80 1.21 -7.05
N SER A 258 -4.33 0.13 -7.64
CA SER A 258 -5.78 -0.07 -7.83
C SER A 258 -6.50 -0.47 -6.53
N ALA A 259 -7.84 -0.35 -6.52
CA ALA A 259 -8.67 -0.89 -5.44
C ALA A 259 -8.52 -2.42 -5.30
N TYR A 260 -8.32 -3.12 -6.42
CA TYR A 260 -8.01 -4.55 -6.43
C TYR A 260 -6.72 -4.87 -5.66
N TYR A 261 -5.64 -4.11 -5.91
CA TYR A 261 -4.40 -4.24 -5.14
C TYR A 261 -4.64 -4.02 -3.64
N THR A 262 -5.34 -2.94 -3.29
CA THR A 262 -5.65 -2.63 -1.89
C THR A 262 -6.44 -3.76 -1.22
N ALA A 263 -7.47 -4.28 -1.90
CA ALA A 263 -8.28 -5.38 -1.39
C ALA A 263 -7.47 -6.65 -1.16
N VAL A 264 -6.73 -7.11 -2.17
CA VAL A 264 -5.94 -8.36 -2.09
C VAL A 264 -4.90 -8.27 -1.00
N VAL A 265 -4.09 -7.20 -0.99
CA VAL A 265 -2.97 -7.08 -0.04
C VAL A 265 -3.50 -6.95 1.39
N THR A 266 -4.53 -6.11 1.61
CA THR A 266 -5.13 -5.94 2.95
C THR A 266 -5.72 -7.26 3.45
N ASN A 267 -6.53 -7.94 2.61
CA ASN A 267 -7.13 -9.24 2.95
C ASN A 267 -6.08 -10.28 3.35
N THR A 268 -5.02 -10.36 2.57
CA THR A 268 -3.97 -11.37 2.77
C THR A 268 -3.20 -11.13 4.07
N TYR A 269 -2.78 -9.89 4.33
CA TYR A 269 -2.13 -9.57 5.61
C TYR A 269 -3.07 -9.69 6.79
N ARG A 270 -4.36 -9.35 6.65
CA ARG A 270 -5.36 -9.56 7.71
C ARG A 270 -5.47 -11.03 8.07
N MET A 271 -5.60 -11.92 7.08
CA MET A 271 -5.65 -13.36 7.32
C MET A 271 -4.39 -13.88 8.05
N ALA A 272 -3.21 -13.42 7.66
CA ALA A 272 -1.95 -13.86 8.27
C ALA A 272 -1.81 -13.36 9.72
N ILE A 273 -2.14 -12.08 9.97
CA ILE A 273 -2.11 -11.49 11.32
C ILE A 273 -3.11 -12.19 12.22
N ASP A 274 -4.35 -12.40 11.78
CA ASP A 274 -5.40 -13.06 12.56
C ASP A 274 -5.04 -14.51 12.87
N ALA A 275 -4.48 -15.23 11.90
CA ALA A 275 -4.04 -16.61 12.10
C ALA A 275 -2.93 -16.70 13.16
N TYR A 276 -1.95 -15.78 13.13
CA TYR A 276 -0.90 -15.74 14.13
C TYR A 276 -1.44 -15.36 15.52
N LEU A 277 -2.23 -14.29 15.61
CA LEU A 277 -2.77 -13.82 16.89
C LEU A 277 -3.74 -14.82 17.54
N ALA A 278 -4.48 -15.59 16.72
CA ALA A 278 -5.38 -16.62 17.25
C ALA A 278 -4.66 -17.79 17.91
N SER A 279 -3.48 -18.19 17.42
CA SER A 279 -2.70 -19.31 17.97
C SER A 279 -1.21 -19.20 17.61
N PRO A 280 -0.44 -18.35 18.31
CA PRO A 280 0.99 -18.15 18.01
C PRO A 280 1.79 -19.44 18.03
N GLU A 281 1.54 -20.33 19.01
CA GLU A 281 2.23 -21.59 19.21
C GLU A 281 2.02 -22.61 18.07
N ASN A 282 0.89 -22.50 17.35
CA ASN A 282 0.51 -23.42 16.28
C ASN A 282 0.44 -22.74 14.91
N TYR A 283 1.00 -21.53 14.80
CA TYR A 283 0.98 -20.81 13.55
C TYR A 283 1.75 -21.56 12.46
N VAL A 284 1.11 -21.72 11.31
CA VAL A 284 1.73 -22.24 10.10
C VAL A 284 1.45 -21.30 8.95
N TYR A 285 2.51 -20.86 8.30
CA TYR A 285 2.40 -20.04 7.11
C TYR A 285 1.61 -20.77 6.01
N ASN A 286 0.64 -20.07 5.41
CA ASN A 286 -0.13 -20.62 4.29
C ASN A 286 0.44 -20.13 2.96
N PRO A 287 1.01 -21.01 2.10
CA PRO A 287 1.58 -20.61 0.81
C PRO A 287 0.59 -19.96 -0.16
N LEU A 288 -0.71 -20.18 0.02
CA LEU A 288 -1.74 -19.51 -0.77
C LEU A 288 -1.72 -17.99 -0.59
N TRP A 289 -1.24 -17.47 0.54
CA TRP A 289 -1.12 -16.03 0.75
C TRP A 289 -0.12 -15.37 -0.22
N MET A 290 1.01 -16.02 -0.50
CA MET A 290 1.95 -15.54 -1.52
C MET A 290 1.30 -15.57 -2.92
N ARG A 291 0.57 -16.64 -3.25
CA ARG A 291 -0.20 -16.73 -4.51
C ARG A 291 -1.22 -15.59 -4.64
N GLU A 292 -1.93 -15.24 -3.55
CA GLU A 292 -2.82 -14.08 -3.54
C GLU A 292 -2.06 -12.79 -3.86
N LEU A 293 -0.93 -12.53 -3.21
CA LEU A 293 -0.12 -11.34 -3.44
C LEU A 293 0.48 -11.27 -4.84
N CYS A 294 0.84 -12.40 -5.46
CA CYS A 294 1.29 -12.46 -6.85
C CYS A 294 0.18 -12.13 -7.86
N SER A 295 -1.09 -12.26 -7.48
CA SER A 295 -2.22 -11.97 -8.38
C SER A 295 -2.37 -10.50 -8.76
N VAL A 296 -1.79 -9.57 -8.00
CA VAL A 296 -1.84 -8.12 -8.24
C VAL A 296 -0.59 -7.63 -8.96
N SER A 297 -0.63 -6.40 -9.50
CA SER A 297 0.53 -5.82 -10.18
C SER A 297 1.64 -5.47 -9.19
N HIS A 298 2.76 -6.18 -9.30
CA HIS A 298 3.95 -6.01 -8.45
C HIS A 298 5.23 -6.12 -9.28
N ARG A 299 6.37 -5.71 -8.71
CA ARG A 299 7.72 -6.09 -9.16
C ARG A 299 8.16 -7.32 -8.37
N GLU A 300 9.30 -7.90 -8.69
CA GLU A 300 9.86 -8.99 -7.90
C GLU A 300 9.75 -8.70 -6.40
N TYR A 301 9.22 -9.65 -5.64
CA TYR A 301 9.11 -9.53 -4.18
C TYR A 301 10.44 -9.86 -3.50
N HIS A 302 10.73 -9.12 -2.44
CA HIS A 302 11.88 -9.32 -1.57
C HIS A 302 11.56 -8.81 -0.17
N THR A 303 12.29 -9.26 0.83
CA THR A 303 12.13 -8.80 2.22
C THR A 303 12.75 -7.41 2.48
N GLY A 304 13.14 -6.68 1.44
CA GLY A 304 13.86 -5.41 1.59
C GLY A 304 15.20 -5.62 2.31
N PHE A 305 15.48 -4.79 3.29
CA PHE A 305 16.70 -4.88 4.10
C PHE A 305 16.50 -5.56 5.47
N TYR A 306 15.32 -6.11 5.73
CA TYR A 306 15.02 -6.77 7.02
C TYR A 306 15.96 -7.92 7.34
N PHE A 307 16.40 -8.70 6.34
CA PHE A 307 17.30 -9.86 6.52
C PHE A 307 18.59 -9.77 5.70
N THR A 308 18.68 -8.82 4.75
CA THR A 308 19.84 -8.66 3.88
C THR A 308 20.31 -7.22 3.92
N PRO A 309 21.48 -6.92 4.48
CA PRO A 309 21.95 -5.54 4.59
C PRO A 309 22.29 -4.92 3.22
N PRO A 310 22.24 -3.59 3.08
CA PRO A 310 22.44 -2.90 1.81
C PRO A 310 23.77 -3.20 1.10
N HIS A 311 24.84 -3.56 1.82
CA HIS A 311 26.13 -3.87 1.24
C HIS A 311 26.19 -5.27 0.60
N GLU A 312 25.24 -6.16 0.93
CA GLU A 312 25.10 -7.49 0.33
C GLU A 312 24.11 -7.50 -0.82
N SER A 313 23.12 -6.60 -0.82
CA SER A 313 22.12 -6.48 -1.90
C SER A 313 21.62 -5.05 -2.03
N ALA A 314 21.72 -4.50 -3.23
CA ALA A 314 21.10 -3.21 -3.56
C ALA A 314 19.56 -3.27 -3.62
N ASN A 315 18.94 -4.43 -3.39
CA ASN A 315 17.51 -4.68 -3.50
C ASN A 315 16.93 -4.24 -4.87
N THR A 316 17.70 -4.38 -5.94
CA THR A 316 17.26 -4.06 -7.31
C THR A 316 16.64 -5.27 -7.99
N VAL A 317 15.72 -5.03 -8.93
CA VAL A 317 15.07 -6.09 -9.72
C VAL A 317 16.09 -6.79 -10.62
N THR A 318 15.85 -8.08 -10.86
CA THR A 318 16.64 -8.90 -11.81
C THR A 318 15.98 -8.99 -13.17
N ALA A 319 14.67 -8.70 -13.26
CA ALA A 319 13.92 -8.67 -14.51
C ALA A 319 13.12 -7.35 -14.62
N PRO A 320 12.95 -6.82 -15.83
CA PRO A 320 12.26 -5.57 -16.07
C PRO A 320 10.73 -5.67 -15.87
N GLY A 321 10.13 -4.54 -15.50
CA GLY A 321 8.68 -4.34 -15.56
C GLY A 321 7.90 -4.78 -14.34
N TYR A 322 6.57 -4.79 -14.54
CA TYR A 322 5.60 -5.25 -13.55
C TYR A 322 5.05 -6.62 -13.94
N ILE A 323 5.05 -7.52 -12.98
CA ILE A 323 4.40 -8.83 -13.08
C ILE A 323 2.91 -8.62 -12.81
N ARG A 324 2.05 -9.26 -13.60
CA ARG A 324 0.58 -9.24 -13.45
C ARG A 324 0.06 -10.63 -13.79
N GLU A 325 -0.34 -11.38 -12.79
CA GLU A 325 -0.81 -12.74 -13.03
C GLU A 325 -2.32 -12.80 -13.30
N LYS A 326 -3.14 -11.94 -12.64
CA LYS A 326 -4.59 -11.96 -12.77
C LYS A 326 -5.18 -10.60 -13.10
N ALA A 327 -6.17 -10.59 -14.00
CA ALA A 327 -6.91 -9.39 -14.34
C ALA A 327 -8.03 -9.12 -13.33
N TYR A 328 -8.17 -7.86 -12.89
CA TYR A 328 -9.34 -7.37 -12.16
C TYR A 328 -10.51 -7.25 -13.14
N LEU A 329 -11.54 -8.08 -13.03
CA LEU A 329 -12.62 -8.16 -14.00
C LEU A 329 -13.84 -7.32 -13.64
N ALA A 330 -14.33 -7.44 -12.41
CA ALA A 330 -15.53 -6.72 -11.98
C ALA A 330 -15.60 -6.58 -10.45
N ILE A 331 -16.48 -5.70 -9.98
CA ILE A 331 -16.88 -5.56 -8.58
C ILE A 331 -18.39 -5.82 -8.46
N ALA A 332 -18.80 -6.58 -7.45
CA ALA A 332 -20.20 -6.83 -7.16
C ALA A 332 -20.89 -5.54 -6.66
N ALA A 333 -21.97 -5.16 -7.31
CA ALA A 333 -22.80 -4.03 -6.92
C ALA A 333 -23.90 -4.42 -5.94
N THR A 334 -24.32 -5.69 -5.95
CA THR A 334 -25.36 -6.24 -5.07
C THR A 334 -24.90 -7.56 -4.44
N ASP A 335 -25.54 -7.95 -3.37
CA ASP A 335 -25.50 -9.34 -2.89
C ASP A 335 -26.16 -10.25 -3.95
N SER A 336 -25.78 -11.54 -3.95
CA SER A 336 -26.50 -12.54 -4.74
C SER A 336 -27.89 -12.82 -4.14
N ASP A 337 -28.86 -13.00 -5.02
CA ASP A 337 -30.20 -13.47 -4.67
C ASP A 337 -30.19 -14.99 -4.33
N GLU A 338 -31.37 -15.52 -4.01
CA GLU A 338 -31.58 -16.95 -3.70
C GLU A 338 -31.30 -17.89 -4.88
N ASN A 339 -31.25 -17.40 -6.12
CA ASN A 339 -30.90 -18.16 -7.31
C ASN A 339 -29.42 -18.00 -7.71
N GLY A 340 -28.64 -17.23 -6.95
CA GLY A 340 -27.21 -16.98 -7.19
C GLY A 340 -26.92 -15.83 -8.16
N TYR A 341 -27.91 -15.02 -8.55
CA TYR A 341 -27.68 -13.87 -9.43
C TYR A 341 -27.27 -12.64 -8.66
N ALA A 342 -26.20 -11.97 -9.11
CA ALA A 342 -25.75 -10.68 -8.60
C ALA A 342 -25.46 -9.73 -9.74
N THR A 343 -25.59 -8.42 -9.49
CA THR A 343 -25.20 -7.37 -10.43
C THR A 343 -23.75 -6.97 -10.19
N PHE A 344 -23.01 -6.80 -11.27
CA PHE A 344 -21.60 -6.43 -11.26
C PHE A 344 -21.35 -5.17 -12.08
N ILE A 345 -20.27 -4.47 -11.74
CA ILE A 345 -19.73 -3.33 -12.50
C ILE A 345 -18.40 -3.76 -13.09
N GLN A 346 -18.31 -3.75 -14.41
CA GLN A 346 -17.14 -4.18 -15.17
C GLN A 346 -15.92 -3.27 -14.90
N ARG A 347 -14.74 -3.88 -14.82
CA ARG A 347 -13.41 -3.22 -14.76
C ARG A 347 -12.51 -3.63 -15.92
N ASN A 348 -12.62 -4.88 -16.36
CA ASN A 348 -12.05 -5.42 -17.59
C ASN A 348 -13.07 -6.32 -18.26
N LYS A 349 -12.82 -6.71 -19.52
CA LYS A 349 -13.75 -7.55 -20.27
C LYS A 349 -14.03 -8.85 -19.52
N VAL A 350 -15.30 -9.09 -19.20
CA VAL A 350 -15.81 -10.34 -18.62
C VAL A 350 -16.38 -11.18 -19.75
N ILE A 351 -16.04 -12.47 -19.78
CA ILE A 351 -16.53 -13.43 -20.80
C ILE A 351 -17.32 -14.51 -20.07
N ALA A 352 -18.51 -14.83 -20.58
CA ALA A 352 -19.35 -15.89 -20.03
C ALA A 352 -18.63 -17.24 -20.13
N ASN A 353 -18.84 -18.09 -19.12
CA ASN A 353 -18.25 -19.43 -19.00
C ASN A 353 -16.72 -19.47 -18.91
N ALA A 354 -16.04 -18.31 -18.75
CA ALA A 354 -14.62 -18.30 -18.43
C ALA A 354 -14.38 -18.61 -16.96
N PRO A 355 -13.25 -19.27 -16.60
CA PRO A 355 -12.89 -19.49 -15.20
C PRO A 355 -12.58 -18.15 -14.53
N MET A 356 -13.12 -17.96 -13.34
CA MET A 356 -12.99 -16.75 -12.53
C MET A 356 -12.73 -17.11 -11.08
N GLU A 357 -12.31 -16.13 -10.29
CA GLU A 357 -12.22 -16.23 -8.84
C GLU A 357 -12.95 -15.07 -8.19
N LEU A 358 -13.72 -15.37 -7.14
CA LEU A 358 -14.36 -14.41 -6.25
C LEU A 358 -13.42 -14.14 -5.07
N LEU A 359 -13.01 -12.90 -4.90
CA LEU A 359 -12.33 -12.41 -3.71
C LEU A 359 -13.35 -11.84 -2.74
N THR A 360 -13.44 -12.42 -1.55
CA THR A 360 -14.28 -12.00 -0.43
C THR A 360 -13.45 -11.90 0.85
N PRO A 361 -13.80 -11.02 1.82
CA PRO A 361 -13.03 -10.85 3.05
C PRO A 361 -12.78 -12.16 3.82
N GLY A 362 -11.54 -12.32 4.29
CA GLY A 362 -11.11 -13.46 5.12
C GLY A 362 -10.92 -14.78 4.36
N LYS A 363 -10.94 -14.75 3.03
CA LYS A 363 -10.71 -15.94 2.20
C LYS A 363 -9.74 -15.66 1.08
N VAL A 364 -9.03 -16.69 0.64
CA VAL A 364 -8.32 -16.71 -0.65
C VAL A 364 -9.34 -16.75 -1.79
N GLY A 365 -8.91 -16.41 -3.02
CA GLY A 365 -9.80 -16.43 -4.18
C GLY A 365 -10.54 -17.75 -4.33
N ILE A 366 -11.87 -17.67 -4.43
CA ILE A 366 -12.76 -18.83 -4.56
C ILE A 366 -13.04 -19.03 -6.05
N PRO A 367 -12.62 -20.17 -6.65
CA PRO A 367 -12.90 -20.45 -8.06
C PRO A 367 -14.41 -20.57 -8.32
N PHE A 368 -14.87 -20.02 -9.43
CA PHE A 368 -16.22 -20.22 -9.97
C PHE A 368 -16.25 -19.95 -11.47
N VAL A 369 -17.34 -20.33 -12.11
CA VAL A 369 -17.60 -20.07 -13.53
C VAL A 369 -18.85 -19.19 -13.62
N ALA A 370 -18.73 -18.05 -14.29
CA ALA A 370 -19.85 -17.14 -14.53
C ALA A 370 -20.78 -17.73 -15.59
N SER A 371 -22.05 -17.91 -15.26
CA SER A 371 -23.07 -18.36 -16.20
C SER A 371 -24.21 -17.33 -16.32
N ASP A 372 -25.07 -17.51 -17.32
CA ASP A 372 -26.31 -16.77 -17.49
C ASP A 372 -26.12 -15.24 -17.40
N MET A 373 -25.15 -14.72 -18.17
CA MET A 373 -24.85 -13.29 -18.18
C MET A 373 -25.92 -12.52 -18.94
N THR A 374 -26.41 -11.41 -18.33
CA THR A 374 -27.38 -10.50 -18.96
C THR A 374 -26.93 -9.04 -18.81
N ASN A 375 -27.33 -8.18 -19.77
CA ASN A 375 -27.18 -6.72 -19.67
C ASN A 375 -28.27 -6.10 -18.79
N GLU A 376 -28.27 -4.77 -18.63
CA GLU A 376 -29.30 -4.04 -17.84
C GLU A 376 -30.72 -4.15 -18.41
N ALA A 377 -30.86 -4.48 -19.69
CA ALA A 377 -32.17 -4.73 -20.32
C ALA A 377 -32.68 -6.17 -20.11
N GLY A 378 -31.90 -7.04 -19.45
CA GLY A 378 -32.22 -8.46 -19.24
C GLY A 378 -31.93 -9.34 -20.46
N GLU A 379 -31.24 -8.83 -21.48
CA GLU A 379 -30.87 -9.59 -22.66
C GLU A 379 -29.59 -10.40 -22.39
N ALA A 380 -29.58 -11.66 -22.85
CA ALA A 380 -28.41 -12.53 -22.71
C ALA A 380 -27.21 -11.98 -23.48
N ILE A 381 -26.03 -12.01 -22.85
CA ILE A 381 -24.78 -11.54 -23.43
C ILE A 381 -23.66 -12.57 -23.24
N GLU A 382 -22.76 -12.69 -24.24
CA GLU A 382 -21.59 -13.56 -24.16
C GLU A 382 -20.40 -12.86 -23.46
N SER A 383 -20.43 -11.52 -23.35
CA SER A 383 -19.39 -10.76 -22.66
C SER A 383 -19.88 -9.39 -22.22
N ALA A 384 -19.23 -8.82 -21.18
CA ALA A 384 -19.36 -7.43 -20.74
C ALA A 384 -18.08 -6.66 -21.13
N PRO A 385 -18.00 -6.07 -22.36
CA PRO A 385 -16.78 -5.52 -22.91
C PRO A 385 -16.53 -4.03 -22.58
N HIS A 386 -17.59 -3.29 -22.18
CA HIS A 386 -17.50 -1.83 -22.05
C HIS A 386 -17.10 -1.40 -20.64
N PRO A 387 -16.23 -0.37 -20.50
CA PRO A 387 -15.86 0.16 -19.18
C PRO A 387 -17.07 0.55 -18.35
N LEU A 388 -17.07 0.12 -17.07
CA LEU A 388 -18.15 0.39 -16.11
C LEU A 388 -19.52 -0.17 -16.48
N MET A 389 -19.62 -1.03 -17.50
CA MET A 389 -20.86 -1.71 -17.86
C MET A 389 -21.42 -2.44 -16.64
N ARG A 390 -22.72 -2.24 -16.38
CA ARG A 390 -23.46 -3.03 -15.40
C ARG A 390 -24.01 -4.27 -16.10
N PHE A 391 -23.86 -5.40 -15.46
CA PHE A 391 -24.35 -6.68 -15.97
C PHE A 391 -24.68 -7.59 -14.78
N THR A 392 -25.54 -8.55 -15.03
CA THR A 392 -25.90 -9.58 -14.04
C THR A 392 -25.28 -10.91 -14.49
N MET A 393 -24.78 -11.71 -13.57
CA MET A 393 -24.37 -13.08 -13.82
C MET A 393 -24.70 -13.97 -12.63
N ARG A 394 -24.86 -15.25 -12.91
CA ARG A 394 -25.06 -16.27 -11.89
C ARG A 394 -23.72 -16.78 -11.40
N SER A 395 -23.61 -16.96 -10.10
CA SER A 395 -22.49 -17.57 -9.41
C SER A 395 -22.99 -18.71 -8.51
N ASP A 396 -22.28 -19.82 -8.48
CA ASP A 396 -22.52 -20.95 -7.56
C ASP A 396 -21.93 -20.72 -6.17
N VAL A 397 -21.14 -19.65 -6.02
CA VAL A 397 -20.66 -19.18 -4.72
C VAL A 397 -21.39 -17.91 -4.29
N PRO A 398 -21.73 -17.76 -2.98
CA PRO A 398 -22.41 -16.57 -2.49
C PRO A 398 -21.57 -15.30 -2.72
N VAL A 399 -22.17 -14.31 -3.37
CA VAL A 399 -21.56 -12.99 -3.64
C VAL A 399 -22.13 -11.97 -2.67
N ARG A 400 -21.29 -11.05 -2.20
CA ARG A 400 -21.68 -9.87 -1.42
C ARG A 400 -21.29 -8.59 -2.15
N ALA A 401 -22.10 -7.57 -2.02
CA ALA A 401 -21.79 -6.26 -2.57
C ALA A 401 -20.38 -5.80 -2.13
N GLY A 402 -19.55 -5.39 -3.09
CA GLY A 402 -18.15 -5.05 -2.88
C GLY A 402 -17.16 -6.22 -3.00
N ASP A 403 -17.61 -7.46 -3.22
CA ASP A 403 -16.72 -8.55 -3.60
C ASP A 403 -16.12 -8.30 -4.98
N ILE A 404 -14.90 -8.79 -5.17
CA ILE A 404 -14.14 -8.57 -6.41
C ILE A 404 -14.11 -9.86 -7.22
N VAL A 405 -14.35 -9.74 -8.52
CA VAL A 405 -14.16 -10.83 -9.49
C VAL A 405 -12.86 -10.59 -10.23
N ARG A 406 -12.02 -11.61 -10.30
CA ARG A 406 -10.78 -11.62 -11.07
C ARG A 406 -10.70 -12.83 -12.00
N ALA A 407 -9.79 -12.78 -12.97
CA ALA A 407 -9.53 -13.92 -13.83
C ALA A 407 -9.11 -15.14 -13.00
N GLY A 408 -9.67 -16.30 -13.30
CA GLY A 408 -9.21 -17.59 -12.79
C GLY A 408 -7.95 -18.07 -13.50
N ASP A 409 -7.33 -19.13 -13.01
CA ASP A 409 -6.27 -19.82 -13.72
C ASP A 409 -6.90 -20.48 -14.95
N ALA A 410 -6.24 -20.34 -16.11
CA ALA A 410 -6.59 -21.20 -17.26
C ALA A 410 -6.39 -22.65 -16.82
N GLU A 411 -7.34 -23.54 -17.16
CA GLU A 411 -7.11 -24.96 -17.00
C GLU A 411 -5.79 -25.30 -17.70
N THR A 412 -4.75 -25.54 -16.91
CA THR A 412 -3.60 -26.26 -17.42
C THR A 412 -4.07 -27.69 -17.59
N ASP A 413 -4.26 -28.13 -18.84
CA ASP A 413 -4.42 -29.54 -19.18
C ASP A 413 -3.32 -30.32 -18.43
N LEU A 414 -3.75 -31.10 -17.42
CA LEU A 414 -2.92 -32.07 -16.71
C LEU A 414 -2.67 -33.27 -17.59
#